data_bd31601c3c9efb61bd6fd4c2b53d999d
#
_entry.id   bd31601c3c9efb61bd6fd4c2b53d999d
#
_cell.length_a   1.000
_cell.length_b   1.000
_cell.length_c   1.000
_cell.angle_alpha   90.00
_cell.angle_beta   90.00
_cell.angle_gamma   90.00
#
_symmetry.space_group_name_H-M   'P 1'
#
loop_
_entity.id
_entity.type
_entity.pdbx_description
1 polymer ?
#
loop_
_entity_poly.entity_id
_entity_poly.type
_entity_poly.pdbx_seq_one_letter_code
_entity_poly.pdbx_strand_id
1 'polypeptide(L)'
;MRGRTGFTPVRLFALFFPRRLQWTGRCDKVSVFEKKGCKCLKKPCFPIKAAAVYARALAKWLAVAAVTGVAGGLVGSAFYASVAAATELRQAHPWLLWLLPLAGAAIALLYRLTKLDGLGTDTVIDAIHEGRGIRLLLVPVIFVSTAATHLCGGSAGREGAALQIGGGLGQNIARLFRLGDKERRLAALCGMGGL
;
A
#
# COMPACT_ATOMS: atom_id res chain seq x y z
N MET A 1 -20.85 24.94 -8.46
CA MET A 1 -19.57 25.44 -9.01
C MET A 1 -18.67 24.25 -9.33
N ARG A 2 -18.29 24.07 -10.59
CA ARG A 2 -17.60 22.89 -11.14
C ARG A 2 -16.11 23.00 -10.89
N GLY A 3 -15.50 22.04 -10.17
CA GLY A 3 -14.07 21.82 -10.10
C GLY A 3 -13.73 20.41 -10.60
N ARG A 4 -13.53 20.26 -11.91
CA ARG A 4 -12.98 19.05 -12.52
C ARG A 4 -11.48 18.98 -12.21
N THR A 5 -11.07 18.20 -11.24
CA THR A 5 -9.67 17.78 -11.11
C THR A 5 -9.41 16.65 -12.10
N GLY A 6 -8.93 17.03 -13.29
CA GLY A 6 -8.50 16.07 -14.30
C GLY A 6 -7.27 15.28 -13.81
N PHE A 7 -7.51 14.06 -13.42
CA PHE A 7 -6.48 13.08 -13.12
C PHE A 7 -5.93 12.55 -14.45
N THR A 8 -4.86 13.15 -14.95
CA THR A 8 -4.20 12.64 -16.16
C THR A 8 -3.17 11.58 -15.77
N PRO A 9 -3.21 10.39 -16.42
CA PRO A 9 -2.30 9.26 -16.11
C PRO A 9 -0.81 9.60 -16.28
N VAL A 10 -0.50 10.66 -17.00
CA VAL A 10 0.87 11.15 -17.20
C VAL A 10 1.54 11.63 -15.90
N ARG A 11 0.76 12.10 -14.90
CA ARG A 11 1.30 12.52 -13.61
C ARG A 11 1.71 11.35 -12.70
N LEU A 12 1.08 10.20 -12.86
CA LEU A 12 1.44 9.00 -12.10
C LEU A 12 2.81 8.46 -12.56
N PHE A 13 3.08 8.53 -13.85
CA PHE A 13 4.36 8.08 -14.42
C PHE A 13 5.55 8.94 -13.98
N ALA A 14 5.33 10.23 -13.74
CA ALA A 14 6.38 11.15 -13.26
C ALA A 14 6.82 10.89 -11.82
N LEU A 15 6.05 10.17 -11.01
CA LEU A 15 6.39 9.81 -9.63
C LEU A 15 7.36 8.62 -9.54
N PHE A 16 7.42 7.79 -10.58
CA PHE A 16 8.26 6.60 -10.64
C PHE A 16 9.71 6.86 -11.05
N PHE A 17 10.03 8.07 -11.53
CA PHE A 17 11.36 8.38 -12.04
C PHE A 17 12.21 9.18 -11.05
N PRO A 18 13.48 8.80 -10.83
CA PRO A 18 14.40 9.57 -9.99
C PRO A 18 14.62 10.98 -10.57
N ARG A 19 14.59 12.01 -9.71
CA ARG A 19 14.68 13.43 -10.06
C ARG A 19 15.86 13.84 -10.97
N ARG A 20 16.86 12.98 -11.14
CA ARG A 20 18.01 13.25 -12.05
C ARG A 20 17.67 13.13 -13.53
N LEU A 21 16.46 12.68 -13.87
CA LEU A 21 15.97 12.58 -15.25
C LEU A 21 14.78 13.50 -15.52
N GLN A 22 14.51 14.44 -14.64
CA GLN A 22 13.61 15.54 -14.99
C GLN A 22 14.30 16.36 -16.08
N TRP A 23 13.73 16.25 -17.25
CA TRP A 23 14.06 17.07 -18.41
C TRP A 23 13.97 18.54 -18.00
N THR A 24 15.10 19.19 -17.68
CA THR A 24 15.22 20.64 -17.58
C THR A 24 15.35 21.21 -18.99
N GLY A 25 14.40 20.86 -19.83
CA GLY A 25 14.12 21.59 -21.03
C GLY A 25 13.34 22.83 -20.66
N ARG A 26 14.06 23.89 -20.30
CA ARG A 26 13.52 25.24 -20.17
C ARG A 26 13.07 25.67 -21.56
N CYS A 27 11.82 25.36 -21.95
CA CYS A 27 11.17 26.02 -23.07
C CYS A 27 10.69 27.38 -22.57
N ASP A 28 11.63 28.31 -22.39
CA ASP A 28 11.32 29.72 -22.28
C ASP A 28 11.02 30.23 -23.69
N LYS A 29 9.78 30.69 -23.85
CA LYS A 29 9.29 31.48 -24.98
C LYS A 29 9.01 30.72 -26.28
N VAL A 30 7.77 30.25 -26.40
CA VAL A 30 7.13 30.11 -27.71
C VAL A 30 6.91 31.53 -28.27
N SER A 31 7.91 32.07 -28.96
CA SER A 31 7.68 33.14 -29.92
C SER A 31 7.24 32.47 -31.23
N VAL A 32 5.97 32.72 -31.57
CA VAL A 32 5.41 32.45 -32.90
C VAL A 32 6.30 33.14 -33.92
N PHE A 33 7.13 32.39 -34.64
CA PHE A 33 7.67 32.79 -35.91
C PHE A 33 7.91 31.57 -36.78
N GLU A 34 7.00 31.41 -37.74
CA GLU A 34 7.06 30.51 -38.87
C GLU A 34 8.30 30.80 -39.71
N LYS A 35 9.24 29.86 -39.81
CA LYS A 35 10.08 29.71 -41.02
C LYS A 35 10.77 28.34 -41.09
N LYS A 36 10.37 27.57 -42.09
CA LYS A 36 11.17 26.67 -42.93
C LYS A 36 12.12 25.67 -42.29
N GLY A 37 11.74 24.40 -42.35
CA GLY A 37 12.71 23.35 -42.66
C GLY A 37 13.65 22.93 -41.55
N CYS A 38 13.18 22.39 -40.43
CA CYS A 38 14.03 21.58 -39.56
C CYS A 38 13.61 20.11 -39.59
N LYS A 39 14.24 19.35 -40.49
CA LYS A 39 14.38 17.90 -40.37
C LYS A 39 15.29 17.60 -39.18
N CYS A 40 14.76 17.61 -37.98
CA CYS A 40 15.40 17.04 -36.83
C CYS A 40 14.60 15.85 -36.33
N LEU A 41 14.49 14.80 -37.15
CA LEU A 41 14.36 13.45 -36.66
C LEU A 41 15.72 12.98 -36.13
N LYS A 42 16.23 13.60 -35.06
CA LYS A 42 17.25 12.97 -34.26
C LYS A 42 16.55 11.80 -33.55
N LYS A 43 16.78 10.55 -34.05
CA LYS A 43 16.50 9.33 -33.31
C LYS A 43 16.95 9.56 -31.87
N PRO A 44 16.11 9.27 -30.86
CA PRO A 44 16.54 9.36 -29.47
C PRO A 44 17.70 8.36 -29.30
N CYS A 45 18.91 8.87 -29.32
CA CYS A 45 20.10 8.08 -28.98
C CYS A 45 19.99 7.82 -27.49
N PHE A 46 19.37 6.69 -27.13
CA PHE A 46 19.22 6.28 -25.73
C PHE A 46 20.64 5.97 -25.23
N PRO A 47 21.25 6.83 -24.40
CA PRO A 47 22.60 6.57 -23.95
C PRO A 47 22.63 5.27 -23.15
N ILE A 48 23.51 4.35 -23.46
CA ILE A 48 23.67 3.04 -22.80
C ILE A 48 23.73 3.21 -21.27
N LYS A 49 24.29 4.32 -20.78
CA LYS A 49 24.30 4.69 -19.35
C LYS A 49 22.88 4.90 -18.76
N ALA A 50 21.96 5.43 -19.55
CA ALA A 50 20.57 5.58 -19.11
C ALA A 50 19.88 4.22 -19.01
N ALA A 51 20.10 3.31 -19.97
CA ALA A 51 19.54 1.97 -19.93
C ALA A 51 19.96 1.20 -18.66
N ALA A 52 21.24 1.32 -18.26
CA ALA A 52 21.73 0.68 -17.03
C ALA A 52 21.08 1.26 -15.75
N VAL A 53 20.81 2.56 -15.70
CA VAL A 53 20.12 3.20 -14.58
C VAL A 53 18.66 2.70 -14.49
N TYR A 54 17.97 2.62 -15.63
CA TYR A 54 16.60 2.09 -15.68
C TYR A 54 16.55 0.62 -15.29
N ALA A 55 17.48 -0.20 -15.77
CA ALA A 55 17.55 -1.62 -15.42
C ALA A 55 17.75 -1.84 -13.92
N ARG A 56 18.61 -1.05 -13.27
CA ARG A 56 18.80 -1.11 -11.80
C ARG A 56 17.55 -0.67 -11.04
N ALA A 57 16.89 0.40 -11.48
CA ALA A 57 15.65 0.84 -10.86
C ALA A 57 14.54 -0.21 -11.02
N LEU A 58 14.41 -0.80 -12.20
CA LEU A 58 13.46 -1.87 -12.48
C LEU A 58 13.74 -3.10 -11.60
N ALA A 59 14.99 -3.56 -11.53
CA ALA A 59 15.38 -4.70 -10.70
C ALA A 59 15.06 -4.46 -9.22
N LYS A 60 15.34 -3.27 -8.70
CA LYS A 60 14.99 -2.87 -7.33
C LYS A 60 13.48 -3.00 -7.08
N TRP A 61 12.66 -2.44 -7.97
CA TRP A 61 11.20 -2.48 -7.82
C TRP A 61 10.63 -3.88 -8.02
N LEU A 62 11.19 -4.69 -8.92
CA LEU A 62 10.80 -6.10 -9.06
C LEU A 62 11.11 -6.90 -7.79
N ALA A 63 12.28 -6.68 -7.18
CA ALA A 63 12.63 -7.35 -5.92
C ALA A 63 11.67 -6.96 -4.78
N VAL A 64 11.37 -5.66 -4.63
CA VAL A 64 10.40 -5.18 -3.63
C VAL A 64 9.01 -5.76 -3.89
N ALA A 65 8.55 -5.76 -5.14
CA ALA A 65 7.25 -6.30 -5.52
C ALA A 65 7.16 -7.81 -5.26
N ALA A 66 8.21 -8.58 -5.59
CA ALA A 66 8.25 -10.01 -5.33
C ALA A 66 8.18 -10.33 -3.83
N VAL A 67 8.98 -9.64 -3.01
CA VAL A 67 8.96 -9.85 -1.54
C VAL A 67 7.61 -9.43 -0.95
N THR A 68 7.06 -8.29 -1.38
CA THR A 68 5.76 -7.81 -0.91
C THR A 68 4.64 -8.75 -1.35
N GLY A 69 4.69 -9.28 -2.58
CA GLY A 69 3.71 -10.21 -3.11
C GLY A 69 3.74 -11.56 -2.38
N VAL A 70 4.93 -12.11 -2.12
CA VAL A 70 5.07 -13.38 -1.37
C VAL A 70 4.60 -13.19 0.08
N ALA A 71 5.06 -12.14 0.76
CA ALA A 71 4.65 -11.87 2.14
C ALA A 71 3.14 -11.59 2.24
N GLY A 72 2.60 -10.77 1.34
CA GLY A 72 1.16 -10.48 1.27
C GLY A 72 0.35 -11.74 0.98
N GLY A 73 0.77 -12.55 0.00
CA GLY A 73 0.10 -13.81 -0.34
C GLY A 73 0.08 -14.81 0.82
N LEU A 74 1.18 -14.98 1.54
CA LEU A 74 1.26 -15.85 2.73
C LEU A 74 0.36 -15.35 3.87
N VAL A 75 0.45 -14.07 4.20
CA VAL A 75 -0.37 -13.48 5.28
C VAL A 75 -1.82 -13.43 4.89
N GLY A 76 -2.15 -13.09 3.64
CA GLY A 76 -3.51 -13.06 3.12
C GLY A 76 -4.17 -14.44 3.10
N SER A 77 -3.45 -15.47 2.66
CA SER A 77 -3.96 -16.85 2.68
C SER A 77 -4.17 -17.37 4.10
N ALA A 78 -3.25 -17.07 5.02
CA ALA A 78 -3.40 -17.40 6.44
C ALA A 78 -4.59 -16.67 7.07
N PHE A 79 -4.76 -15.39 6.74
CA PHE A 79 -5.89 -14.58 7.20
C PHE A 79 -7.22 -15.15 6.70
N TYR A 80 -7.33 -15.47 5.42
CA TYR A 80 -8.51 -16.07 4.84
C TYR A 80 -8.84 -17.41 5.51
N ALA A 81 -7.86 -18.30 5.63
CA ALA A 81 -8.02 -19.60 6.27
C ALA A 81 -8.48 -19.48 7.73
N SER A 82 -7.89 -18.53 8.49
CA SER A 82 -8.26 -18.29 9.89
C SER A 82 -9.69 -17.81 10.03
N VAL A 83 -10.13 -16.90 9.17
CA VAL A 83 -11.51 -16.38 9.19
C VAL A 83 -12.51 -17.45 8.74
N ALA A 84 -12.15 -18.27 7.75
CA ALA A 84 -12.99 -19.39 7.31
C ALA A 84 -13.17 -20.40 8.45
N ALA A 85 -12.07 -20.85 9.06
CA ALA A 85 -12.11 -21.78 10.20
C ALA A 85 -12.88 -21.23 11.39
N ALA A 86 -12.71 -19.94 11.71
CA ALA A 86 -13.48 -19.28 12.78
C ALA A 86 -14.97 -19.27 12.49
N THR A 87 -15.37 -19.07 11.22
CA THR A 87 -16.76 -19.06 10.79
C THR A 87 -17.37 -20.47 10.86
N GLU A 88 -16.64 -21.49 10.42
CA GLU A 88 -17.07 -22.90 10.50
C GLU A 88 -17.24 -23.33 11.96
N LEU A 89 -16.28 -23.02 12.83
CA LEU A 89 -16.35 -23.35 14.25
C LEU A 89 -17.55 -22.67 14.94
N ARG A 90 -17.84 -21.42 14.58
CA ARG A 90 -19.03 -20.73 15.06
C ARG A 90 -20.33 -21.40 14.62
N GLN A 91 -20.40 -21.89 13.36
CA GLN A 91 -21.58 -22.60 12.86
C GLN A 91 -21.79 -23.91 13.60
N ALA A 92 -20.71 -24.61 13.94
CA ALA A 92 -20.81 -25.85 14.75
C ALA A 92 -21.23 -25.59 16.22
N HIS A 93 -20.91 -24.38 16.74
CA HIS A 93 -21.13 -24.02 18.13
C HIS A 93 -21.86 -22.67 18.29
N PRO A 94 -23.20 -22.63 18.13
CA PRO A 94 -23.99 -21.39 18.18
C PRO A 94 -23.88 -20.60 19.49
N TRP A 95 -23.55 -21.27 20.60
CA TRP A 95 -23.38 -20.63 21.92
C TRP A 95 -22.20 -19.64 21.95
N LEU A 96 -21.24 -19.72 21.04
CA LEU A 96 -20.13 -18.77 20.89
C LEU A 96 -20.61 -17.32 20.69
N LEU A 97 -21.84 -17.13 20.20
CA LEU A 97 -22.43 -15.80 20.04
C LEU A 97 -22.56 -15.05 21.38
N TRP A 98 -22.80 -15.77 22.48
CA TRP A 98 -22.91 -15.16 23.80
C TRP A 98 -21.56 -14.64 24.33
N LEU A 99 -20.43 -15.10 23.76
CA LEU A 99 -19.10 -14.60 24.11
C LEU A 99 -18.74 -13.29 23.38
N LEU A 100 -19.59 -12.80 22.47
CA LEU A 100 -19.33 -11.60 21.70
C LEU A 100 -18.96 -10.37 22.57
N PRO A 101 -19.69 -10.04 23.66
CA PRO A 101 -19.32 -8.90 24.51
C PRO A 101 -17.97 -9.11 25.23
N LEU A 102 -17.66 -10.34 25.63
CA LEU A 102 -16.38 -10.67 26.26
C LEU A 102 -15.23 -10.55 25.24
N ALA A 103 -15.43 -11.05 24.02
CA ALA A 103 -14.48 -10.90 22.95
C ALA A 103 -14.24 -9.41 22.58
N GLY A 104 -15.30 -8.61 22.53
CA GLY A 104 -15.19 -7.16 22.34
C GLY A 104 -14.37 -6.48 23.41
N ALA A 105 -14.60 -6.83 24.69
CA ALA A 105 -13.80 -6.30 25.81
C ALA A 105 -12.32 -6.73 25.71
N ALA A 106 -12.06 -7.99 25.36
CA ALA A 106 -10.70 -8.51 25.18
C ALA A 106 -9.97 -7.81 24.00
N ILE A 107 -10.65 -7.57 22.89
CA ILE A 107 -10.11 -6.83 21.75
C ILE A 107 -9.80 -5.38 22.17
N ALA A 108 -10.72 -4.70 22.84
CA ALA A 108 -10.49 -3.34 23.33
C ALA A 108 -9.29 -3.27 24.27
N LEU A 109 -9.15 -4.25 25.17
CA LEU A 109 -7.99 -4.36 26.06
C LEU A 109 -6.70 -4.59 25.24
N LEU A 110 -6.73 -5.45 24.24
CA LEU A 110 -5.59 -5.72 23.35
C LEU A 110 -5.12 -4.44 22.65
N TYR A 111 -6.05 -3.64 22.11
CA TYR A 111 -5.72 -2.36 21.48
C TYR A 111 -5.12 -1.36 22.47
N ARG A 112 -5.65 -1.27 23.70
CA ARG A 112 -5.09 -0.42 24.76
C ARG A 112 -3.68 -0.86 25.17
N LEU A 113 -3.47 -2.15 25.39
CA LEU A 113 -2.17 -2.69 25.78
C LEU A 113 -1.10 -2.47 24.71
N THR A 114 -1.47 -2.56 23.45
CA THR A 114 -0.57 -2.33 22.30
C THR A 114 -0.41 -0.85 21.96
N LYS A 115 -1.15 0.05 22.63
CA LYS A 115 -1.19 1.50 22.33
C LYS A 115 -1.50 1.78 20.87
N LEU A 116 -2.46 1.05 20.33
CA LEU A 116 -2.96 1.17 18.96
C LEU A 116 -4.39 1.73 18.94
N ASP A 117 -4.82 2.34 20.05
CA ASP A 117 -6.15 2.93 20.18
C ASP A 117 -6.40 3.96 19.08
N GLY A 118 -7.60 3.91 18.47
CA GLY A 118 -8.00 4.84 17.42
C GLY A 118 -7.39 4.59 16.05
N LEU A 119 -6.58 3.55 15.87
CA LEU A 119 -6.03 3.19 14.55
C LEU A 119 -7.05 2.37 13.74
N GLY A 120 -8.00 3.07 13.13
CA GLY A 120 -8.93 2.50 12.13
C GLY A 120 -8.34 2.50 10.73
N THR A 121 -9.12 2.02 9.76
CA THR A 121 -8.73 2.02 8.34
C THR A 121 -8.41 3.43 7.84
N ASP A 122 -9.22 4.42 8.21
CA ASP A 122 -9.04 5.83 7.83
C ASP A 122 -7.71 6.38 8.35
N THR A 123 -7.37 6.06 9.61
CA THR A 123 -6.09 6.49 10.22
C THR A 123 -4.88 5.87 9.51
N VAL A 124 -5.01 4.63 9.01
CA VAL A 124 -3.95 3.98 8.23
C VAL A 124 -3.80 4.66 6.87
N ILE A 125 -4.91 5.00 6.21
CA ILE A 125 -4.90 5.73 4.94
C ILE A 125 -4.27 7.11 5.13
N ASP A 126 -4.66 7.84 6.17
CA ASP A 126 -4.11 9.16 6.49
C ASP A 126 -2.61 9.08 6.82
N ALA A 127 -2.19 8.06 7.58
CA ALA A 127 -0.77 7.82 7.88
C ALA A 127 0.06 7.59 6.61
N ILE A 128 -0.50 6.92 5.62
CA ILE A 128 0.15 6.73 4.32
C ILE A 128 0.23 8.06 3.55
N HIS A 129 -0.84 8.84 3.54
CA HIS A 129 -0.87 10.13 2.86
C HIS A 129 0.09 11.14 3.49
N GLU A 130 0.15 11.21 4.80
CA GLU A 130 1.04 12.10 5.55
C GLU A 130 2.48 11.57 5.64
N GLY A 131 2.71 10.30 5.28
CA GLY A 131 4.02 9.64 5.36
C GLY A 131 4.41 9.24 6.77
N ARG A 132 3.44 9.15 7.67
CA ARG A 132 3.66 8.60 9.02
C ARG A 132 3.94 7.10 8.94
N GLY A 133 4.80 6.64 9.83
CA GLY A 133 5.13 5.21 9.88
C GLY A 133 4.03 4.38 10.54
N ILE A 134 3.56 3.35 9.87
CA ILE A 134 2.67 2.35 10.46
C ILE A 134 3.52 1.38 11.30
N ARG A 135 3.08 1.10 12.52
CA ARG A 135 3.75 0.12 13.39
C ARG A 135 3.51 -1.29 12.86
N LEU A 136 4.57 -2.10 12.77
CA LEU A 136 4.46 -3.50 12.34
C LEU A 136 3.52 -4.31 13.25
N LEU A 137 3.45 -3.94 14.53
CA LEU A 137 2.58 -4.58 15.52
C LEU A 137 1.09 -4.48 15.17
N LEU A 138 0.69 -3.52 14.34
CA LEU A 138 -0.68 -3.36 13.88
C LEU A 138 -1.16 -4.61 13.10
N VAL A 139 -0.30 -5.21 12.29
CA VAL A 139 -0.63 -6.36 11.43
C VAL A 139 -1.14 -7.57 12.26
N PRO A 140 -0.40 -8.11 13.25
CA PRO A 140 -0.88 -9.24 14.03
C PRO A 140 -2.07 -8.87 14.92
N VAL A 141 -2.17 -7.64 15.42
CA VAL A 141 -3.29 -7.21 16.25
C VAL A 141 -4.59 -7.21 15.44
N ILE A 142 -4.58 -6.66 14.23
CA ILE A 142 -5.75 -6.67 13.34
C ILE A 142 -6.11 -8.10 12.95
N PHE A 143 -5.12 -8.93 12.64
CA PHE A 143 -5.33 -10.32 12.29
C PHE A 143 -6.08 -11.07 13.38
N VAL A 144 -5.58 -11.01 14.61
CA VAL A 144 -6.17 -11.71 15.77
C VAL A 144 -7.53 -11.12 16.13
N SER A 145 -7.68 -9.80 16.16
CA SER A 145 -8.96 -9.16 16.51
C SER A 145 -10.05 -9.48 15.48
N THR A 146 -9.73 -9.52 14.19
CA THR A 146 -10.70 -9.86 13.15
C THR A 146 -11.10 -11.34 13.23
N ALA A 147 -10.15 -12.24 13.42
CA ALA A 147 -10.44 -13.67 13.59
C ALA A 147 -11.30 -13.94 14.83
N ALA A 148 -10.98 -13.32 15.97
CA ALA A 148 -11.75 -13.41 17.20
C ALA A 148 -13.19 -12.87 17.05
N THR A 149 -13.35 -11.74 16.34
CA THR A 149 -14.67 -11.17 16.06
C THR A 149 -15.52 -12.13 15.22
N HIS A 150 -14.95 -12.74 14.18
CA HIS A 150 -15.67 -13.71 13.35
C HIS A 150 -16.02 -14.99 14.12
N LEU A 151 -15.12 -15.44 15.00
CA LEU A 151 -15.37 -16.61 15.86
C LEU A 151 -16.58 -16.39 16.77
N CYS A 152 -16.73 -15.20 17.34
CA CYS A 152 -17.86 -14.84 18.20
C CYS A 152 -19.11 -14.38 17.43
N GLY A 153 -19.09 -14.41 16.08
CA GLY A 153 -20.25 -14.06 15.26
C GLY A 153 -20.43 -12.57 14.99
N GLY A 154 -19.44 -11.76 15.29
CA GLY A 154 -19.43 -10.34 14.94
C GLY A 154 -19.22 -10.14 13.43
N SER A 155 -19.87 -9.12 12.88
CA SER A 155 -19.74 -8.73 11.46
C SER A 155 -18.63 -7.72 11.26
N ALA A 156 -17.38 -8.15 11.38
CA ALA A 156 -16.23 -7.29 11.04
C ALA A 156 -15.95 -7.33 9.53
N GLY A 157 -15.69 -6.15 8.93
CA GLY A 157 -15.35 -6.05 7.51
C GLY A 157 -13.97 -6.68 7.23
N ARG A 158 -13.92 -7.70 6.37
CA ARG A 158 -12.68 -8.36 5.97
C ARG A 158 -11.79 -7.43 5.12
N GLU A 159 -12.43 -6.62 4.29
CA GLU A 159 -11.76 -5.71 3.36
C GLU A 159 -10.93 -4.65 4.08
N GLY A 160 -11.50 -4.00 5.10
CA GLY A 160 -10.77 -3.01 5.90
C GLY A 160 -9.56 -3.61 6.63
N ALA A 161 -9.70 -4.82 7.17
CA ALA A 161 -8.60 -5.54 7.80
C ALA A 161 -7.50 -5.90 6.79
N ALA A 162 -7.87 -6.40 5.60
CA ALA A 162 -6.93 -6.72 4.54
C ALA A 162 -6.14 -5.49 4.08
N LEU A 163 -6.82 -4.35 3.86
CA LEU A 163 -6.16 -3.09 3.51
C LEU A 163 -5.13 -2.66 4.56
N GLN A 164 -5.48 -2.74 5.84
CA GLN A 164 -4.57 -2.37 6.94
C GLN A 164 -3.37 -3.32 7.04
N ILE A 165 -3.60 -4.62 6.93
CA ILE A 165 -2.56 -5.65 6.92
C ILE A 165 -1.63 -5.43 5.72
N GLY A 166 -2.18 -5.26 4.52
CA GLY A 166 -1.42 -5.05 3.29
C GLY A 166 -0.61 -3.77 3.32
N GLY A 167 -1.21 -2.66 3.74
CA GLY A 167 -0.52 -1.37 3.88
C GLY A 167 0.60 -1.42 4.92
N GLY A 168 0.34 -2.06 6.06
CA GLY A 168 1.33 -2.26 7.12
C GLY A 168 2.52 -3.11 6.66
N LEU A 169 2.26 -4.22 5.95
CA LEU A 169 3.29 -5.08 5.37
C LEU A 169 4.11 -4.35 4.32
N GLY A 170 3.46 -3.72 3.33
CA GLY A 170 4.14 -3.02 2.26
C GLY A 170 5.05 -1.91 2.77
N GLN A 171 4.59 -1.11 3.74
CA GLN A 171 5.41 -0.06 4.34
C GLN A 171 6.60 -0.60 5.14
N ASN A 172 6.42 -1.69 5.89
CA ASN A 172 7.51 -2.26 6.68
C ASN A 172 8.55 -2.98 5.80
N ILE A 173 8.12 -3.64 4.72
CA ILE A 173 9.03 -4.20 3.72
C ILE A 173 9.84 -3.06 3.06
N ALA A 174 9.19 -1.95 2.71
CA ALA A 174 9.88 -0.79 2.16
C ALA A 174 10.92 -0.19 3.12
N ARG A 175 10.67 -0.25 4.45
CA ARG A 175 11.66 0.13 5.46
C ARG A 175 12.85 -0.82 5.48
N LEU A 176 12.61 -2.11 5.37
CA LEU A 176 13.66 -3.12 5.32
C LEU A 176 14.60 -2.89 4.13
N PHE A 177 14.06 -2.50 2.98
CA PHE A 177 14.83 -2.12 1.79
C PHE A 177 15.40 -0.70 1.85
N ARG A 178 15.26 0.01 2.97
CA ARG A 178 15.72 1.39 3.17
C ARG A 178 15.24 2.36 2.08
N LEU A 179 14.01 2.20 1.63
CA LEU A 179 13.39 3.04 0.63
C LEU A 179 13.13 4.45 1.17
N GLY A 180 13.17 5.46 0.31
CA GLY A 180 12.81 6.84 0.67
C GLY A 180 11.32 6.99 1.00
N ASP A 181 10.92 8.08 1.67
CA ASP A 181 9.55 8.26 2.17
C ASP A 181 8.48 8.20 1.08
N LYS A 182 8.77 8.71 -0.11
CA LYS A 182 7.87 8.61 -1.26
C LYS A 182 7.71 7.17 -1.75
N GLU A 183 8.81 6.44 -1.80
CA GLU A 183 8.83 5.03 -2.22
C GLU A 183 8.11 4.14 -1.19
N ARG A 184 8.21 4.46 0.11
CA ARG A 184 7.47 3.75 1.18
C ARG A 184 5.96 3.93 1.06
N ARG A 185 5.49 5.12 0.70
CA ARG A 185 4.07 5.35 0.43
C ARG A 185 3.58 4.52 -0.74
N LEU A 186 4.34 4.48 -1.83
CA LEU A 186 4.01 3.66 -3.00
C LEU A 186 3.98 2.17 -2.64
N ALA A 187 4.95 1.68 -1.88
CA ALA A 187 4.99 0.29 -1.45
C ALA A 187 3.81 -0.07 -0.52
N ALA A 188 3.40 0.86 0.35
CA ALA A 188 2.21 0.66 1.19
C ALA A 188 0.95 0.57 0.34
N LEU A 189 0.75 1.47 -0.64
CA LEU A 189 -0.38 1.43 -1.56
C LEU A 189 -0.39 0.14 -2.40
N CYS A 190 0.77 -0.30 -2.89
CA CYS A 190 0.89 -1.58 -3.59
C CYS A 190 0.56 -2.77 -2.67
N GLY A 191 0.99 -2.72 -1.41
CA GLY A 191 0.64 -3.74 -0.42
C GLY A 191 -0.85 -3.81 -0.12
N MET A 192 -1.54 -2.66 -0.04
CA MET A 192 -3.00 -2.60 0.13
C MET A 192 -3.76 -3.21 -1.05
N GLY A 193 -3.26 -3.06 -2.26
CA GLY A 193 -3.88 -3.65 -3.46
C GLY A 193 -3.50 -5.11 -3.71
N GLY A 194 -2.54 -5.67 -2.96
CA GLY A 194 -2.03 -7.03 -3.13
C GLY A 194 -2.63 -8.07 -2.18
N LEU A 195 -3.47 -7.65 -1.24
CA LEU A 195 -4.23 -8.48 -0.31
C LEU A 195 -5.73 -8.40 -0.56
#